data_8cc9c169703db950bc1da120f50ab1eb
#
_entry.id   8cc9c169703db950bc1da120f50ab1eb
#
_cell.length_a   1.000
_cell.length_b   1.000
_cell.length_c   1.000
_cell.angle_alpha   90.00
_cell.angle_beta   90.00
_cell.angle_gamma   90.00
#
_symmetry.space_group_name_H-M   'P 1'
#
loop_
_entity.id
_entity.type
_entity.pdbx_description
1 polymer ?
#
loop_
_entity_poly.entity_id
_entity_poly.type
_entity_poly.pdbx_seq_one_letter_code
_entity_poly.pdbx_strand_id
1 'polypeptide(L)'
;MGYCLTQLCELHVRKKLYSLFQNTFMKTLDEINRLIASTEAELIELESSRSKLLSHIAELQRDKAAFFQSPGASGDNHNQTVTNQSSQDEKITLFQSLFRGREDVYPRRFESMKTGKQGYQPACQNEWIRGVCEKPKIRCEDCGQRKFLPVTDQVMRNHLQGFDPQDRPGHNFTIGVYPMLPDETCWLLAADFDKASWQDDARAFLGTCSMFNVPAALERSRSGNGGHVWMFFTEPVPAAQARQMGTFLLSKTMEHRSEIGLDSYDRIFPSQDTLPRGGFGNLIALPLQKKPRENGKSVFVNEHFIPYEDQWAFLASLHRMARAEVQAVAKHAKKQDEFLGIRLPVTDEDSDRPWAAPPSRKHKEHPVIGPLPECLDLVIGNQIYIPKAELTPPLRNRLIRLAAFQNPDFYQAQGMRLSTYGKPRIISCCEDFPQHLGMPRGCIDELTALLESLQIKINLTDERFAGTRLDVQFQGALRGEHSKPPTACCNMKRECSQPRQPSGKPSWLLI
;
A
#
# COMPACT_ATOMS: atom_id res chain seq x y z
N MET A 1 56.96 38.35 -37.27
CA MET A 1 56.17 39.06 -36.26
C MET A 1 54.74 38.50 -36.06
N GLY A 2 54.40 37.34 -36.60
CA GLY A 2 53.06 36.78 -36.53
C GLY A 2 52.81 35.74 -35.42
N TYR A 3 53.83 35.23 -34.74
CA TYR A 3 53.70 34.15 -33.75
C TYR A 3 53.55 34.63 -32.29
N CYS A 4 53.72 35.90 -32.01
CA CYS A 4 53.66 36.43 -30.62
C CYS A 4 52.27 36.95 -30.23
N LEU A 5 51.39 37.29 -31.20
CA LEU A 5 50.06 37.82 -30.94
C LEU A 5 49.01 36.73 -30.66
N THR A 6 49.18 35.54 -31.21
CA THR A 6 48.28 34.41 -30.97
C THR A 6 48.43 33.81 -29.58
N GLN A 7 49.64 33.72 -29.04
CA GLN A 7 49.89 33.24 -27.67
C GLN A 7 49.39 34.19 -26.58
N LEU A 8 49.47 35.48 -26.81
CA LEU A 8 48.94 36.52 -25.87
C LEU A 8 47.40 36.56 -25.85
N CYS A 9 46.77 36.28 -26.98
CA CYS A 9 45.30 36.17 -27.05
C CYS A 9 44.79 34.93 -26.37
N GLU A 10 45.44 33.77 -26.53
CA GLU A 10 45.08 32.53 -25.81
C GLU A 10 45.27 32.62 -24.30
N LEU A 11 46.31 33.26 -23.84
CA LEU A 11 46.55 33.49 -22.42
C LEU A 11 45.50 34.44 -21.80
N HIS A 12 45.06 35.44 -22.56
CA HIS A 12 44.04 36.38 -22.10
C HIS A 12 42.63 35.75 -22.07
N VAL A 13 42.30 34.92 -23.05
CA VAL A 13 41.06 34.17 -23.09
C VAL A 13 41.04 33.09 -21.97
N ARG A 14 42.13 32.36 -21.77
CA ARG A 14 42.24 31.42 -20.65
C ARG A 14 42.15 32.08 -19.28
N LYS A 15 42.79 33.24 -19.07
CA LYS A 15 42.63 34.01 -17.82
C LYS A 15 41.24 34.51 -17.60
N LYS A 16 40.52 34.95 -18.66
CA LYS A 16 39.15 35.42 -18.57
C LYS A 16 38.16 34.27 -18.35
N LEU A 17 38.41 33.11 -18.98
CA LEU A 17 37.63 31.87 -18.73
C LEU A 17 37.90 31.34 -17.32
N TYR A 18 39.14 31.38 -16.83
CA TYR A 18 39.47 30.95 -15.47
C TYR A 18 38.86 31.87 -14.40
N SER A 19 38.81 33.17 -14.66
CA SER A 19 38.14 34.14 -13.78
C SER A 19 36.61 34.02 -13.81
N LEU A 20 36.03 33.70 -14.97
CA LEU A 20 34.60 33.38 -15.10
C LEU A 20 34.26 32.06 -14.41
N PHE A 21 35.11 31.03 -14.51
CA PHE A 21 34.92 29.75 -13.83
C PHE A 21 35.06 29.87 -12.30
N GLN A 22 35.99 30.72 -11.81
CA GLN A 22 36.12 30.97 -10.37
C GLN A 22 34.95 31.78 -9.79
N ASN A 23 34.33 32.69 -10.57
CA ASN A 23 33.19 33.48 -10.10
C ASN A 23 31.85 32.73 -10.12
N THR A 24 31.77 31.61 -10.82
CA THR A 24 30.47 30.85 -10.93
C THR A 24 30.42 29.67 -9.97
N PHE A 25 31.49 29.24 -9.33
CA PHE A 25 31.49 27.95 -8.59
C PHE A 25 32.09 27.98 -7.17
N MET A 26 32.56 29.10 -6.64
CA MET A 26 32.97 29.15 -5.24
C MET A 26 32.31 30.32 -4.52
N LYS A 27 31.23 30.03 -3.80
CA LYS A 27 30.81 30.87 -2.68
C LYS A 27 32.00 30.96 -1.72
N THR A 28 32.36 32.17 -1.33
CA THR A 28 33.44 32.34 -0.34
C THR A 28 33.00 31.65 0.97
N LEU A 29 33.97 31.17 1.74
CA LEU A 29 33.71 30.55 3.05
C LEU A 29 32.81 31.44 3.91
N ASP A 30 32.99 32.77 3.81
CA ASP A 30 32.18 33.75 4.53
C ASP A 30 30.72 33.82 4.02
N GLU A 31 30.49 33.62 2.74
CA GLU A 31 29.10 33.52 2.18
C GLU A 31 28.43 32.24 2.61
N ILE A 32 29.15 31.12 2.64
CA ILE A 32 28.63 29.84 3.13
C ILE A 32 28.30 29.95 4.62
N ASN A 33 29.18 30.51 5.42
CA ASN A 33 28.97 30.72 6.86
C ASN A 33 27.76 31.63 7.12
N ARG A 34 27.56 32.70 6.34
CA ARG A 34 26.39 33.58 6.44
C ARG A 34 25.09 32.85 6.07
N LEU A 35 25.11 32.01 5.03
CA LEU A 35 23.96 31.20 4.65
C LEU A 35 23.62 30.15 5.72
N ILE A 36 24.65 29.51 6.30
CA ILE A 36 24.44 28.57 7.40
C ILE A 36 23.79 29.29 8.58
N ALA A 37 24.36 30.42 9.04
CA ALA A 37 23.82 31.18 10.16
C ALA A 37 22.38 31.69 9.91
N SER A 38 22.08 32.11 8.66
CA SER A 38 20.71 32.50 8.29
C SER A 38 19.74 31.34 8.33
N THR A 39 20.16 30.18 7.82
CA THR A 39 19.31 28.96 7.81
C THR A 39 19.10 28.40 9.21
N GLU A 40 20.15 28.47 10.07
CA GLU A 40 20.02 28.09 11.49
C GLU A 40 19.07 29.01 12.25
N ALA A 41 19.08 30.32 11.97
CA ALA A 41 18.16 31.27 12.57
C ALA A 41 16.70 31.00 12.13
N GLU A 42 16.45 30.71 10.86
CA GLU A 42 15.15 30.31 10.33
C GLU A 42 14.67 28.99 10.98
N LEU A 43 15.57 28.02 11.17
CA LEU A 43 15.26 26.76 11.84
C LEU A 43 14.80 26.98 13.29
N ILE A 44 15.50 27.84 14.04
CA ILE A 44 15.14 28.20 15.42
C ILE A 44 13.75 28.86 15.47
N GLU A 45 13.44 29.75 14.54
CA GLU A 45 12.16 30.42 14.44
C GLU A 45 11.01 29.44 14.13
N LEU A 46 11.26 28.50 13.19
CA LEU A 46 10.31 27.43 12.86
C LEU A 46 10.08 26.49 14.04
N GLU A 47 11.12 26.12 14.79
CA GLU A 47 11.01 25.28 15.98
C GLU A 47 10.21 25.98 17.10
N SER A 48 10.46 27.29 17.29
CA SER A 48 9.66 28.12 18.21
C SER A 48 8.19 28.17 17.82
N SER A 49 7.90 28.38 16.53
CA SER A 49 6.55 28.40 16.00
C SER A 49 5.85 27.04 16.13
N ARG A 50 6.56 25.96 15.86
CA ARG A 50 6.10 24.58 16.08
C ARG A 50 5.74 24.34 17.55
N SER A 51 6.60 24.77 18.48
CA SER A 51 6.36 24.63 19.92
C SER A 51 5.09 25.36 20.37
N LYS A 52 4.86 26.59 19.88
CA LYS A 52 3.66 27.37 20.16
C LYS A 52 2.39 26.68 19.64
N LEU A 53 2.44 26.15 18.41
CA LEU A 53 1.31 25.42 17.82
C LEU A 53 1.01 24.12 18.60
N LEU A 54 2.02 23.39 19.03
CA LEU A 54 1.84 22.18 19.85
C LEU A 54 1.21 22.51 21.21
N SER A 55 1.62 23.62 21.84
CA SER A 55 1.01 24.08 23.09
C SER A 55 -0.46 24.46 22.91
N HIS A 56 -0.79 25.13 21.81
CA HIS A 56 -2.16 25.49 21.48
C HIS A 56 -3.03 24.27 21.17
N ILE A 57 -2.50 23.28 20.44
CA ILE A 57 -3.18 22.01 20.21
C ILE A 57 -3.47 21.29 21.52
N ALA A 58 -2.49 21.25 22.44
CA ALA A 58 -2.69 20.63 23.76
C ALA A 58 -3.74 21.37 24.61
N GLU A 59 -3.88 22.67 24.45
CA GLU A 59 -4.93 23.47 25.09
C GLU A 59 -6.30 23.16 24.50
N LEU A 60 -6.43 23.17 23.18
CA LEU A 60 -7.66 22.79 22.47
C LEU A 60 -8.10 21.35 22.75
N GLN A 61 -7.14 20.44 22.92
CA GLN A 61 -7.45 19.05 23.31
C GLN A 61 -8.00 18.97 24.75
N ARG A 62 -7.47 19.79 25.67
CA ARG A 62 -8.01 19.91 27.04
C ARG A 62 -9.41 20.49 27.03
N ASP A 63 -9.65 21.57 26.27
CA ASP A 63 -10.95 22.19 26.12
C ASP A 63 -11.97 21.23 25.49
N LYS A 64 -11.56 20.48 24.50
CA LYS A 64 -12.37 19.41 23.90
C LYS A 64 -12.72 18.34 24.92
N ALA A 65 -11.78 17.89 25.75
CA ALA A 65 -12.03 16.93 26.80
C ALA A 65 -12.98 17.48 27.88
N ALA A 66 -12.83 18.74 28.24
CA ALA A 66 -13.71 19.43 29.19
C ALA A 66 -15.14 19.59 28.62
N PHE A 67 -15.29 19.87 27.33
CA PHE A 67 -16.59 19.96 26.66
C PHE A 67 -17.37 18.63 26.70
N PHE A 68 -16.67 17.51 26.58
CA PHE A 68 -17.28 16.17 26.71
C PHE A 68 -17.50 15.73 28.16
N GLN A 69 -16.97 16.47 29.16
CA GLN A 69 -17.20 16.21 30.59
C GLN A 69 -18.31 17.09 31.23
N SER A 70 -19.01 17.92 30.40
CA SER A 70 -20.15 18.69 30.90
C SER A 70 -21.33 17.76 31.24
N PRO A 71 -21.92 17.86 32.44
CA PRO A 71 -22.97 16.96 32.91
C PRO A 71 -24.31 17.29 32.26
N GLY A 72 -24.61 16.60 31.17
CA GLY A 72 -25.85 16.81 30.41
C GLY A 72 -26.34 15.62 29.57
N ALA A 73 -25.84 14.42 29.77
CA ALA A 73 -26.38 13.21 29.20
C ALA A 73 -26.37 12.09 30.23
N SER A 74 -27.45 11.99 31.00
CA SER A 74 -27.73 10.85 31.88
C SER A 74 -27.93 9.60 31.03
N GLY A 75 -26.96 8.72 31.04
CA GLY A 75 -27.01 7.38 30.53
C GLY A 75 -26.00 6.58 31.33
N ASP A 76 -26.47 5.77 32.27
CA ASP A 76 -25.68 4.84 33.06
C ASP A 76 -24.69 4.04 32.21
N ASN A 77 -23.40 4.37 32.32
CA ASN A 77 -22.33 3.43 32.07
C ASN A 77 -21.14 3.85 32.95
N HIS A 78 -20.88 3.06 34.00
CA HIS A 78 -19.61 3.03 34.70
C HIS A 78 -18.48 2.70 33.71
N ASN A 79 -17.93 3.71 33.04
CA ASN A 79 -16.72 3.59 32.25
C ASN A 79 -15.51 3.56 33.20
N GLN A 80 -15.30 2.43 33.89
CA GLN A 80 -14.00 2.16 34.48
C GLN A 80 -13.00 2.00 33.34
N THR A 81 -12.08 2.96 33.23
CA THR A 81 -11.01 2.90 32.24
C THR A 81 -10.16 1.67 32.49
N VAL A 82 -10.13 0.71 31.57
CA VAL A 82 -9.30 -0.50 31.70
C VAL A 82 -7.83 -0.12 31.65
N THR A 83 -7.06 -0.56 32.63
CA THR A 83 -5.62 -0.25 32.79
C THR A 83 -4.81 -1.51 33.05
N ASN A 84 -3.49 -1.37 33.23
CA ASN A 84 -2.61 -2.45 33.66
C ASN A 84 -3.06 -3.11 34.98
N GLN A 85 -3.74 -2.38 35.86
CA GLN A 85 -4.26 -2.86 37.15
C GLN A 85 -5.63 -3.53 37.06
N SER A 86 -6.37 -3.36 35.98
CA SER A 86 -7.69 -3.98 35.79
C SER A 86 -7.61 -5.51 35.76
N SER A 87 -8.71 -6.16 36.08
CA SER A 87 -8.82 -7.61 36.07
C SER A 87 -8.54 -8.20 34.68
N GLN A 88 -8.23 -9.49 34.64
CA GLN A 88 -8.01 -10.19 33.36
C GLN A 88 -9.28 -10.21 32.51
N ASP A 89 -10.45 -10.33 33.14
CA ASP A 89 -11.73 -10.41 32.43
C ASP A 89 -12.09 -9.06 31.80
N GLU A 90 -11.87 -7.95 32.49
CA GLU A 90 -12.03 -6.59 31.91
C GLU A 90 -11.11 -6.38 30.71
N LYS A 91 -9.85 -6.81 30.81
CA LYS A 91 -8.89 -6.75 29.70
C LYS A 91 -9.31 -7.59 28.50
N ILE A 92 -9.82 -8.79 28.75
CA ILE A 92 -10.31 -9.69 27.68
C ILE A 92 -11.53 -9.10 27.02
N THR A 93 -12.50 -8.57 27.80
CA THR A 93 -13.70 -7.92 27.30
C THR A 93 -13.35 -6.72 26.40
N LEU A 94 -12.44 -5.84 26.85
CA LEU A 94 -11.95 -4.73 26.05
C LEU A 94 -11.30 -5.23 24.76
N PHE A 95 -10.39 -6.20 24.86
CA PHE A 95 -9.65 -6.73 23.72
C PHE A 95 -10.58 -7.35 22.65
N GLN A 96 -11.52 -8.19 23.08
CA GLN A 96 -12.53 -8.75 22.20
C GLN A 96 -13.43 -7.69 21.58
N SER A 97 -13.78 -6.64 22.32
CA SER A 97 -14.61 -5.56 21.80
C SER A 97 -13.95 -4.74 20.68
N LEU A 98 -12.60 -4.69 20.67
CA LEU A 98 -11.81 -4.01 19.63
C LEU A 98 -11.50 -4.93 18.45
N PHE A 99 -10.97 -6.12 18.73
CA PHE A 99 -10.48 -7.05 17.71
C PHE A 99 -11.55 -8.06 17.29
N ARG A 100 -12.77 -7.56 17.05
CA ARG A 100 -13.89 -8.39 16.62
C ARG A 100 -13.74 -8.84 15.16
N GLY A 101 -14.00 -10.10 14.92
CA GLY A 101 -14.09 -10.70 13.61
C GLY A 101 -14.98 -11.93 13.67
N ARG A 102 -14.69 -12.96 12.87
CA ARG A 102 -15.40 -14.23 12.95
C ARG A 102 -15.27 -14.84 14.34
N GLU A 103 -16.39 -15.23 14.91
CA GLU A 103 -16.44 -15.85 16.25
C GLU A 103 -16.50 -17.38 16.19
N ASP A 104 -16.90 -17.91 15.04
CA ASP A 104 -17.03 -19.36 14.81
C ASP A 104 -15.71 -20.07 14.49
N VAL A 105 -14.68 -19.31 14.15
CA VAL A 105 -13.36 -19.83 13.79
C VAL A 105 -12.28 -18.75 13.99
N TYR A 106 -11.10 -19.17 14.42
CA TYR A 106 -9.93 -18.30 14.51
C TYR A 106 -8.72 -18.92 13.81
N PRO A 107 -7.83 -18.10 13.22
CA PRO A 107 -6.58 -18.58 12.69
C PRO A 107 -5.58 -18.79 13.85
N ARG A 108 -5.05 -19.99 13.99
CA ARG A 108 -4.00 -20.33 14.94
C ARG A 108 -2.64 -20.35 14.27
N ARG A 109 -1.64 -19.74 14.90
CA ARG A 109 -0.27 -19.78 14.43
C ARG A 109 0.32 -21.18 14.62
N PHE A 110 1.02 -21.65 13.62
CA PHE A 110 1.82 -22.87 13.69
C PHE A 110 3.27 -22.60 13.30
N GLU A 111 4.15 -23.47 13.78
CA GLU A 111 5.54 -23.53 13.39
C GLU A 111 5.93 -25.00 13.24
N SER A 112 6.41 -25.36 12.06
CA SER A 112 6.80 -26.72 11.75
C SER A 112 8.25 -26.95 12.20
N MET A 113 8.45 -27.77 13.22
CA MET A 113 9.78 -28.14 13.70
C MET A 113 10.62 -28.85 12.63
N LYS A 114 9.98 -29.53 11.66
CA LYS A 114 10.68 -30.26 10.59
C LYS A 114 11.17 -29.37 9.47
N THR A 115 10.41 -28.34 9.11
CA THR A 115 10.68 -27.51 7.92
C THR A 115 10.97 -26.04 8.24
N GLY A 116 10.85 -25.62 9.52
CA GLY A 116 10.93 -24.23 9.94
C GLY A 116 9.78 -23.36 9.40
N LYS A 117 8.85 -23.93 8.65
CA LYS A 117 7.75 -23.17 8.03
C LYS A 117 6.79 -22.67 9.08
N GLN A 118 6.49 -21.39 9.03
CA GLN A 118 5.56 -20.70 9.93
C GLN A 118 4.34 -20.21 9.13
N GLY A 119 3.21 -20.08 9.82
CA GLY A 119 1.99 -19.57 9.22
C GLY A 119 0.81 -19.62 10.16
N TYR A 120 -0.35 -19.32 9.60
CA TYR A 120 -1.64 -19.41 10.28
C TYR A 120 -2.53 -20.40 9.57
N GLN A 121 -3.36 -21.09 10.33
CA GLN A 121 -4.36 -22.02 9.81
C GLN A 121 -5.61 -21.98 10.68
N PRO A 122 -6.82 -22.23 10.14
CA PRO A 122 -8.03 -22.25 10.94
C PRO A 122 -7.94 -23.33 12.01
N ALA A 123 -8.29 -22.97 13.25
CA ALA A 123 -8.32 -23.89 14.36
C ALA A 123 -9.47 -24.89 14.17
N CYS A 124 -9.17 -26.17 14.22
CA CYS A 124 -10.14 -27.23 13.96
C CYS A 124 -9.94 -28.38 14.98
N GLN A 125 -11.04 -28.89 15.52
CA GLN A 125 -11.04 -30.03 16.46
C GLN A 125 -10.46 -31.29 15.80
N ASN A 126 -10.74 -31.49 14.51
CA ASN A 126 -10.31 -32.66 13.75
C ASN A 126 -8.90 -32.53 13.16
N GLU A 127 -8.17 -31.49 13.52
CA GLU A 127 -6.87 -31.20 12.92
C GLU A 127 -5.86 -32.33 13.17
N TRP A 128 -5.27 -32.83 12.08
CA TRP A 128 -4.27 -33.91 12.07
C TRP A 128 -4.78 -35.27 12.62
N ILE A 129 -6.09 -35.46 12.84
CA ILE A 129 -6.66 -36.76 13.18
C ILE A 129 -6.53 -37.69 11.98
N ARG A 130 -5.82 -38.76 12.12
CA ARG A 130 -5.59 -39.77 11.06
C ARG A 130 -6.91 -40.36 10.57
N GLY A 131 -7.12 -40.40 9.28
CA GLY A 131 -8.35 -40.88 8.64
C GLY A 131 -9.51 -39.90 8.63
N VAL A 132 -9.36 -38.71 9.26
CA VAL A 132 -10.38 -37.66 9.27
C VAL A 132 -9.84 -36.39 8.63
N CYS A 133 -8.62 -35.98 8.98
CA CYS A 133 -8.00 -34.78 8.42
C CYS A 133 -7.10 -35.14 7.24
N GLU A 134 -7.45 -34.65 6.06
CA GLU A 134 -6.72 -34.95 4.81
C GLU A 134 -5.73 -33.84 4.42
N LYS A 135 -5.30 -33.00 5.37
CA LYS A 135 -4.22 -32.03 5.13
C LYS A 135 -2.93 -32.75 4.71
N PRO A 136 -2.16 -32.21 3.78
CA PRO A 136 -2.37 -30.97 3.01
C PRO A 136 -3.14 -31.16 1.70
N LYS A 137 -3.70 -32.35 1.41
CA LYS A 137 -4.37 -32.68 0.15
C LYS A 137 -5.64 -31.87 -0.06
N ILE A 138 -6.45 -31.70 0.99
CA ILE A 138 -7.70 -30.94 0.97
C ILE A 138 -7.52 -29.67 1.80
N ARG A 139 -7.97 -28.52 1.26
CA ARG A 139 -8.00 -27.26 1.99
C ARG A 139 -9.07 -27.30 3.08
N CYS A 140 -8.85 -26.57 4.18
CA CYS A 140 -9.85 -26.49 5.25
C CYS A 140 -11.19 -25.89 4.80
N GLU A 141 -11.17 -25.05 3.81
CA GLU A 141 -12.34 -24.44 3.17
C GLU A 141 -13.23 -25.49 2.48
N ASP A 142 -12.63 -26.50 1.89
CA ASP A 142 -13.29 -27.57 1.11
C ASP A 142 -13.49 -28.87 1.93
N CYS A 143 -13.04 -28.91 3.20
CA CYS A 143 -13.08 -30.10 4.01
C CYS A 143 -14.49 -30.38 4.56
N GLY A 144 -15.09 -31.50 4.19
CA GLY A 144 -16.40 -31.93 4.69
C GLY A 144 -16.39 -32.36 6.17
N GLN A 145 -15.21 -32.67 6.74
CA GLN A 145 -15.04 -33.10 8.13
C GLN A 145 -14.57 -31.97 9.06
N ARG A 146 -14.65 -30.72 8.60
CA ARG A 146 -14.22 -29.57 9.38
C ARG A 146 -15.11 -29.35 10.61
N LYS A 147 -14.48 -29.19 11.77
CA LYS A 147 -15.11 -28.77 13.02
C LYS A 147 -14.29 -27.64 13.61
N PHE A 148 -14.62 -26.42 13.18
CA PHE A 148 -13.86 -25.26 13.64
C PHE A 148 -14.10 -24.99 15.12
N LEU A 149 -13.11 -24.37 15.74
CA LEU A 149 -13.16 -23.99 17.15
C LEU A 149 -13.55 -22.52 17.25
N PRO A 150 -14.55 -22.20 18.09
CA PRO A 150 -15.01 -20.82 18.27
C PRO A 150 -13.99 -19.99 19.06
N VAL A 151 -14.07 -18.67 18.88
CA VAL A 151 -13.37 -17.69 19.71
C VAL A 151 -14.07 -17.60 21.06
N THR A 152 -13.35 -17.91 22.14
CA THR A 152 -13.85 -17.84 23.51
C THR A 152 -12.91 -16.98 24.37
N ASP A 153 -13.38 -16.52 25.53
CA ASP A 153 -12.55 -15.80 26.51
C ASP A 153 -11.29 -16.57 26.86
N GLN A 154 -11.41 -17.91 26.97
CA GLN A 154 -10.25 -18.76 27.23
C GLN A 154 -9.23 -18.75 26.07
N VAL A 155 -9.69 -18.71 24.84
CA VAL A 155 -8.82 -18.59 23.64
C VAL A 155 -8.08 -17.25 23.65
N MET A 156 -8.77 -16.16 23.98
CA MET A 156 -8.17 -14.83 24.12
C MET A 156 -7.18 -14.77 25.28
N ARG A 157 -7.55 -15.36 26.42
CA ARG A 157 -6.67 -15.50 27.59
C ARG A 157 -5.38 -16.25 27.21
N ASN A 158 -5.51 -17.38 26.54
CA ASN A 158 -4.37 -18.19 26.11
C ASN A 158 -3.46 -17.40 25.14
N HIS A 159 -4.03 -16.61 24.23
CA HIS A 159 -3.26 -15.74 23.33
C HIS A 159 -2.46 -14.69 24.10
N LEU A 160 -3.10 -13.97 25.02
CA LEU A 160 -2.47 -12.90 25.80
C LEU A 160 -1.42 -13.43 26.79
N GLN A 161 -1.60 -14.64 27.30
CA GLN A 161 -0.69 -15.32 28.21
C GLN A 161 0.36 -16.20 27.49
N GLY A 162 0.16 -16.46 26.19
CA GLY A 162 1.02 -17.37 25.42
C GLY A 162 0.88 -18.84 25.83
N PHE A 163 -0.19 -19.18 26.57
CA PHE A 163 -0.41 -20.54 27.07
C PHE A 163 -0.92 -21.46 25.95
N ASP A 164 -0.19 -22.55 25.67
CA ASP A 164 -0.64 -23.58 24.72
C ASP A 164 -1.47 -24.64 25.46
N PRO A 165 -2.79 -24.74 25.18
CA PRO A 165 -3.63 -25.75 25.84
C PRO A 165 -3.25 -27.22 25.54
N GLN A 166 -2.37 -27.43 24.55
CA GLN A 166 -1.82 -28.73 24.23
C GLN A 166 -0.46 -29.00 24.92
N ASP A 167 -0.04 -28.08 25.80
CA ASP A 167 1.20 -28.13 26.58
C ASP A 167 2.45 -28.55 25.78
N ARG A 168 2.55 -28.01 24.55
CA ARG A 168 3.68 -28.31 23.67
C ARG A 168 4.90 -27.47 24.09
N PRO A 169 6.01 -28.13 24.45
CA PRO A 169 7.20 -27.42 24.92
C PRO A 169 7.67 -26.35 23.93
N GLY A 170 7.89 -25.13 24.42
CA GLY A 170 8.39 -24.02 23.64
C GLY A 170 7.39 -23.34 22.73
N HIS A 171 6.19 -23.87 22.56
CA HIS A 171 5.12 -23.22 21.80
C HIS A 171 4.54 -22.04 22.58
N ASN A 172 4.35 -20.93 21.85
CA ASN A 172 3.65 -19.76 22.34
C ASN A 172 2.32 -19.66 21.58
N PHE A 173 1.21 -19.89 22.30
CA PHE A 173 -0.11 -19.84 21.67
C PHE A 173 -0.39 -18.43 21.14
N THR A 174 -0.65 -18.35 19.87
CA THR A 174 -0.91 -17.10 19.16
C THR A 174 -2.02 -17.31 18.17
N ILE A 175 -2.98 -16.40 18.16
CA ILE A 175 -4.05 -16.38 17.17
C ILE A 175 -4.05 -15.10 16.37
N GLY A 176 -4.77 -15.11 15.28
CA GLY A 176 -5.19 -13.93 14.52
C GLY A 176 -6.71 -13.82 14.55
N VAL A 177 -7.21 -12.93 13.72
CA VAL A 177 -8.64 -12.73 13.47
C VAL A 177 -8.90 -12.78 11.98
N TYR A 178 -10.06 -13.28 11.60
CA TYR A 178 -10.66 -13.13 10.28
C TYR A 178 -11.61 -11.92 10.34
N PRO A 179 -11.21 -10.74 9.83
CA PRO A 179 -11.98 -9.50 10.01
C PRO A 179 -13.34 -9.52 9.32
N MET A 180 -13.44 -10.23 8.18
CA MET A 180 -14.67 -10.28 7.40
C MET A 180 -15.65 -11.28 7.98
N LEU A 181 -16.86 -10.81 8.31
CA LEU A 181 -17.96 -11.62 8.80
C LEU A 181 -18.70 -12.33 7.66
N PRO A 182 -19.52 -13.36 7.96
CA PRO A 182 -20.28 -14.09 6.93
C PRO A 182 -21.26 -13.22 6.12
N ASP A 183 -21.73 -12.11 6.69
CA ASP A 183 -22.57 -11.09 6.04
C ASP A 183 -21.78 -10.01 5.28
N GLU A 184 -20.48 -10.21 5.11
CA GLU A 184 -19.56 -9.31 4.40
C GLU A 184 -19.39 -7.94 5.08
N THR A 185 -19.62 -7.88 6.40
CA THR A 185 -19.30 -6.73 7.24
C THR A 185 -18.01 -6.94 8.03
N CYS A 186 -17.49 -5.88 8.67
CA CYS A 186 -16.34 -5.94 9.55
C CYS A 186 -16.44 -4.91 10.69
N TRP A 187 -15.77 -5.19 11.80
CA TRP A 187 -15.70 -4.31 12.98
C TRP A 187 -14.43 -3.47 13.03
N LEU A 188 -13.50 -3.75 12.14
CA LEU A 188 -12.22 -3.09 12.07
C LEU A 188 -11.69 -3.07 10.65
N LEU A 189 -10.80 -2.13 10.41
CA LEU A 189 -9.91 -2.09 9.25
C LEU A 189 -8.47 -2.00 9.75
N ALA A 190 -7.57 -2.74 9.14
CA ALA A 190 -6.15 -2.63 9.43
C ALA A 190 -5.35 -2.49 8.13
N ALA A 191 -4.28 -1.70 8.17
CA ALA A 191 -3.29 -1.60 7.10
C ALA A 191 -1.94 -2.12 7.60
N ASP A 192 -1.27 -2.96 6.80
CA ASP A 192 0.01 -3.58 7.13
C ASP A 192 1.15 -2.92 6.36
N PHE A 193 2.19 -2.50 7.08
CA PHE A 193 3.42 -1.90 6.57
C PHE A 193 4.61 -2.76 6.99
N ASP A 194 5.26 -3.46 6.05
CA ASP A 194 6.32 -4.44 6.33
C ASP A 194 7.61 -4.24 5.51
N LYS A 195 7.70 -3.16 4.73
CA LYS A 195 8.90 -2.82 3.96
C LYS A 195 9.98 -2.19 4.86
N ALA A 196 11.18 -2.04 4.34
CA ALA A 196 12.27 -1.40 5.08
C ALA A 196 11.94 0.01 5.57
N SER A 197 11.10 0.75 4.84
CA SER A 197 10.62 2.10 5.15
C SER A 197 9.34 2.13 6.00
N TRP A 198 8.90 1.01 6.59
CA TRP A 198 7.60 0.87 7.24
C TRP A 198 7.29 1.96 8.29
N GLN A 199 8.31 2.45 9.01
CA GLN A 199 8.11 3.49 10.02
C GLN A 199 7.67 4.82 9.39
N ASP A 200 8.36 5.23 8.34
CA ASP A 200 8.01 6.47 7.65
C ASP A 200 6.68 6.33 6.90
N ASP A 201 6.43 5.15 6.33
CA ASP A 201 5.20 4.84 5.60
C ASP A 201 3.99 4.84 6.55
N ALA A 202 4.12 4.18 7.72
CA ALA A 202 3.08 4.17 8.74
C ALA A 202 2.85 5.57 9.33
N ARG A 203 3.92 6.35 9.58
CA ARG A 203 3.82 7.75 10.04
C ARG A 203 3.08 8.63 9.02
N ALA A 204 3.41 8.51 7.74
CA ALA A 204 2.74 9.25 6.68
C ALA A 204 1.26 8.86 6.59
N PHE A 205 0.94 7.58 6.72
CA PHE A 205 -0.43 7.09 6.72
C PHE A 205 -1.23 7.58 7.94
N LEU A 206 -0.65 7.57 9.13
CA LEU A 206 -1.28 8.15 10.34
C LEU A 206 -1.53 9.65 10.18
N GLY A 207 -0.59 10.39 9.60
CA GLY A 207 -0.77 11.80 9.27
C GLY A 207 -1.97 12.03 8.34
N THR A 208 -2.11 11.19 7.32
CA THR A 208 -3.27 11.21 6.42
C THR A 208 -4.57 10.86 7.17
N CYS A 209 -4.56 9.83 8.03
CA CYS A 209 -5.71 9.49 8.86
C CYS A 209 -6.15 10.70 9.72
N SER A 210 -5.20 11.36 10.37
CA SER A 210 -5.47 12.57 11.18
C SER A 210 -6.05 13.71 10.33
N MET A 211 -5.53 13.95 9.13
CA MET A 211 -6.04 14.98 8.20
C MET A 211 -7.51 14.77 7.84
N PHE A 212 -7.95 13.51 7.72
CA PHE A 212 -9.34 13.15 7.42
C PHE A 212 -10.17 12.81 8.67
N ASN A 213 -9.68 13.13 9.88
CA ASN A 213 -10.33 12.82 11.15
C ASN A 213 -10.66 11.32 11.32
N VAL A 214 -9.81 10.44 10.82
CA VAL A 214 -9.92 9.00 10.99
C VAL A 214 -9.05 8.56 12.17
N PRO A 215 -9.65 8.11 13.29
CA PRO A 215 -8.90 7.61 14.43
C PRO A 215 -8.19 6.32 14.06
N ALA A 216 -6.88 6.28 14.31
CA ALA A 216 -6.03 5.15 13.95
C ALA A 216 -4.98 4.89 15.03
N ALA A 217 -4.66 3.63 15.26
CA ALA A 217 -3.71 3.18 16.26
C ALA A 217 -2.58 2.34 15.63
N LEU A 218 -1.33 2.69 15.91
CA LEU A 218 -0.17 2.00 15.37
C LEU A 218 0.31 0.90 16.33
N GLU A 219 0.37 -0.32 15.84
CA GLU A 219 1.02 -1.46 16.47
C GLU A 219 2.35 -1.76 15.79
N ARG A 220 3.42 -1.96 16.55
CA ARG A 220 4.62 -2.59 16.05
C ARG A 220 4.37 -4.08 15.88
N SER A 221 4.62 -4.62 14.70
CA SER A 221 4.32 -6.02 14.37
C SER A 221 5.12 -7.02 15.23
N ARG A 222 4.73 -8.29 15.17
CA ARG A 222 5.40 -9.40 15.86
C ARG A 222 6.91 -9.49 15.56
N SER A 223 7.32 -9.26 14.33
CA SER A 223 8.73 -9.30 13.93
C SER A 223 9.53 -8.12 14.49
N GLY A 224 8.85 -7.00 14.72
CA GLY A 224 9.46 -5.71 15.01
C GLY A 224 9.87 -4.92 13.75
N ASN A 225 9.84 -5.57 12.58
CA ASN A 225 10.26 -5.01 11.29
C ASN A 225 9.06 -4.60 10.42
N GLY A 226 7.97 -4.20 11.03
CA GLY A 226 6.75 -3.74 10.39
C GLY A 226 5.77 -3.20 11.40
N GLY A 227 4.64 -2.68 10.94
CA GLY A 227 3.57 -2.16 11.79
C GLY A 227 2.22 -2.33 11.16
N HIS A 228 1.20 -2.46 12.01
CA HIS A 228 -0.19 -2.46 11.61
C HIS A 228 -0.86 -1.19 12.11
N VAL A 229 -1.59 -0.51 11.23
CA VAL A 229 -2.40 0.65 11.60
C VAL A 229 -3.86 0.19 11.67
N TRP A 230 -4.44 0.24 12.87
CA TRP A 230 -5.75 -0.26 13.20
C TRP A 230 -6.77 0.87 13.28
N MET A 231 -7.94 0.66 12.70
CA MET A 231 -9.13 1.52 12.77
C MET A 231 -10.31 0.68 13.24
N PHE A 232 -11.03 1.12 14.25
CA PHE A 232 -12.10 0.34 14.89
C PHE A 232 -13.46 1.01 14.69
N PHE A 233 -14.51 0.20 14.62
CA PHE A 233 -15.89 0.66 14.39
C PHE A 233 -16.79 0.39 15.59
N THR A 234 -17.81 1.23 15.78
CA THR A 234 -18.80 1.06 16.84
C THR A 234 -19.86 0.00 16.51
N GLU A 235 -20.02 -0.29 15.21
CA GLU A 235 -20.99 -1.21 14.65
C GLU A 235 -20.41 -1.87 13.38
N PRO A 236 -20.97 -2.99 12.90
CA PRO A 236 -20.52 -3.63 11.68
C PRO A 236 -20.65 -2.71 10.47
N VAL A 237 -19.58 -2.56 9.71
CA VAL A 237 -19.51 -1.76 8.49
C VAL A 237 -19.33 -2.70 7.30
N PRO A 238 -20.05 -2.51 6.15
CA PRO A 238 -19.77 -3.29 4.95
C PRO A 238 -18.30 -3.26 4.58
N ALA A 239 -17.69 -4.43 4.39
CA ALA A 239 -16.25 -4.56 4.10
C ALA A 239 -15.82 -3.72 2.89
N ALA A 240 -16.67 -3.65 1.86
CA ALA A 240 -16.45 -2.80 0.70
C ALA A 240 -16.31 -1.32 1.07
N GLN A 241 -17.12 -0.80 2.00
CA GLN A 241 -17.06 0.61 2.43
C GLN A 241 -15.83 0.87 3.29
N ALA A 242 -15.53 0.00 4.25
CA ALA A 242 -14.34 0.11 5.07
C ALA A 242 -13.07 0.07 4.19
N ARG A 243 -13.01 -0.84 3.23
CA ARG A 243 -11.90 -0.95 2.30
C ARG A 243 -11.81 0.26 1.35
N GLN A 244 -12.94 0.81 0.88
CA GLN A 244 -12.95 2.05 0.11
C GLN A 244 -12.31 3.21 0.90
N MET A 245 -12.66 3.35 2.18
CA MET A 245 -12.03 4.33 3.07
C MET A 245 -10.51 4.08 3.16
N GLY A 246 -10.08 2.86 3.46
CA GLY A 246 -8.64 2.53 3.59
C GLY A 246 -7.87 2.76 2.29
N THR A 247 -8.45 2.39 1.14
CA THR A 247 -7.85 2.62 -0.18
C THR A 247 -7.72 4.11 -0.49
N PHE A 248 -8.72 4.92 -0.13
CA PHE A 248 -8.67 6.37 -0.26
C PHE A 248 -7.54 6.97 0.58
N LEU A 249 -7.44 6.59 1.85
CA LEU A 249 -6.38 7.05 2.74
C LEU A 249 -4.99 6.68 2.22
N LEU A 250 -4.80 5.43 1.74
CA LEU A 250 -3.55 5.02 1.10
C LEU A 250 -3.24 5.85 -0.15
N SER A 251 -4.24 6.08 -1.01
CA SER A 251 -4.06 6.90 -2.22
C SER A 251 -3.61 8.31 -1.88
N LYS A 252 -4.21 8.92 -0.85
CA LYS A 252 -3.84 10.25 -0.38
C LYS A 252 -2.45 10.27 0.27
N THR A 253 -2.08 9.22 0.98
CA THR A 253 -0.72 9.09 1.53
C THR A 253 0.33 8.99 0.43
N MET A 254 0.04 8.25 -0.64
CA MET A 254 0.94 8.09 -1.79
C MET A 254 1.19 9.42 -2.54
N GLU A 255 0.30 10.41 -2.42
CA GLU A 255 0.52 11.75 -2.98
C GLU A 255 1.69 12.48 -2.30
N HIS A 256 2.01 12.12 -1.05
CA HIS A 256 3.11 12.70 -0.27
C HIS A 256 4.28 11.75 -0.06
N ARG A 257 4.01 10.44 -0.17
CA ARG A 257 4.95 9.36 0.10
C ARG A 257 4.92 8.32 -1.01
N SER A 258 5.69 8.56 -2.06
CA SER A 258 5.71 7.71 -3.26
C SER A 258 6.37 6.33 -3.06
N GLU A 259 7.08 6.11 -1.95
CA GLU A 259 7.68 4.83 -1.56
C GLU A 259 6.63 3.78 -1.19
N ILE A 260 5.43 4.22 -0.79
CA ILE A 260 4.29 3.33 -0.62
C ILE A 260 3.84 2.87 -2.01
N GLY A 261 4.10 1.61 -2.33
CA GLY A 261 3.78 1.04 -3.64
C GLY A 261 2.31 0.64 -3.77
N LEU A 262 1.88 0.38 -5.01
CA LEU A 262 0.51 -0.06 -5.31
C LEU A 262 0.14 -1.43 -4.68
N ASP A 263 1.12 -2.25 -4.32
CA ASP A 263 0.97 -3.49 -3.57
C ASP A 263 0.38 -3.29 -2.17
N SER A 264 0.49 -2.09 -1.59
CA SER A 264 -0.09 -1.74 -0.30
C SER A 264 -1.62 -1.80 -0.28
N TYR A 265 -2.28 -1.73 -1.44
CA TYR A 265 -3.73 -1.93 -1.51
C TYR A 265 -4.16 -3.37 -1.19
N ASP A 266 -3.28 -4.36 -1.36
CA ASP A 266 -3.52 -5.75 -1.02
C ASP A 266 -3.24 -6.06 0.46
N ARG A 267 -2.66 -5.09 1.19
CA ARG A 267 -2.30 -5.17 2.61
C ARG A 267 -3.29 -4.47 3.53
N ILE A 268 -4.52 -4.31 3.08
CA ILE A 268 -5.65 -3.86 3.89
C ILE A 268 -6.46 -5.08 4.33
N PHE A 269 -6.90 -5.10 5.58
CA PHE A 269 -7.68 -6.17 6.19
C PHE A 269 -9.03 -5.63 6.69
N PRO A 270 -10.18 -6.08 6.12
CA PRO A 270 -10.32 -7.08 5.07
C PRO A 270 -9.81 -6.58 3.70
N SER A 271 -9.21 -7.50 2.91
CA SER A 271 -8.67 -7.19 1.58
C SER A 271 -9.69 -7.35 0.46
N GLN A 272 -10.85 -7.93 0.73
CA GLN A 272 -11.88 -8.28 -0.23
C GLN A 272 -13.18 -7.57 0.09
N ASP A 273 -14.05 -7.40 -0.92
CA ASP A 273 -15.40 -6.86 -0.75
C ASP A 273 -16.40 -7.95 -0.39
N THR A 274 -16.16 -9.17 -0.88
CA THR A 274 -17.02 -10.33 -0.73
C THR A 274 -16.26 -11.51 -0.15
N LEU A 275 -16.96 -12.35 0.59
CA LEU A 275 -16.39 -13.56 1.18
C LEU A 275 -16.36 -14.69 0.14
N PRO A 276 -15.23 -15.38 -0.07
CA PRO A 276 -15.16 -16.57 -0.89
C PRO A 276 -16.09 -17.66 -0.35
N ARG A 277 -16.71 -18.45 -1.23
CA ARG A 277 -17.58 -19.56 -0.82
C ARG A 277 -16.83 -20.57 0.04
N GLY A 278 -17.32 -20.79 1.26
CA GLY A 278 -16.69 -21.69 2.23
C GLY A 278 -15.36 -21.18 2.83
N GLY A 279 -14.88 -20.03 2.38
CA GLY A 279 -13.65 -19.41 2.84
C GLY A 279 -13.81 -18.49 4.05
N PHE A 280 -12.70 -17.94 4.51
CA PHE A 280 -12.63 -17.08 5.70
C PHE A 280 -12.26 -15.63 5.35
N GLY A 281 -11.89 -15.36 4.09
CA GLY A 281 -11.20 -14.13 3.72
C GLY A 281 -9.74 -14.15 4.20
N ASN A 282 -9.11 -12.97 4.19
CA ASN A 282 -7.77 -12.83 4.74
C ASN A 282 -7.80 -12.71 6.27
N LEU A 283 -6.66 -12.98 6.88
CA LEU A 283 -6.49 -12.91 8.34
C LEU A 283 -5.42 -11.88 8.69
N ILE A 284 -5.51 -11.34 9.91
CA ILE A 284 -4.43 -10.55 10.51
C ILE A 284 -4.11 -11.10 11.90
N ALA A 285 -2.84 -11.11 12.27
CA ALA A 285 -2.39 -11.54 13.59
C ALA A 285 -2.89 -10.58 14.67
N LEU A 286 -3.37 -11.10 15.80
CA LEU A 286 -3.75 -10.25 16.93
C LEU A 286 -2.51 -9.70 17.67
N PRO A 287 -2.58 -8.45 18.15
CA PRO A 287 -1.50 -7.82 18.91
C PRO A 287 -1.37 -8.36 20.33
N LEU A 288 -0.42 -7.81 21.09
CA LEU A 288 -0.14 -8.13 22.49
C LEU A 288 0.25 -9.60 22.75
N GLN A 289 0.88 -10.25 21.75
CA GLN A 289 1.40 -11.60 21.85
C GLN A 289 2.47 -11.70 22.96
N LYS A 290 2.39 -12.70 23.83
CA LYS A 290 3.20 -12.81 25.06
C LYS A 290 4.72 -12.63 24.82
N LYS A 291 5.34 -13.55 24.07
CA LYS A 291 6.80 -13.52 23.85
C LYS A 291 7.26 -12.27 23.05
N PRO A 292 6.62 -11.87 21.96
CA PRO A 292 7.01 -10.63 21.26
C PRO A 292 6.87 -9.39 22.13
N ARG A 293 5.82 -9.30 22.95
CA ARG A 293 5.55 -8.16 23.84
C ARG A 293 6.66 -7.95 24.88
N GLU A 294 7.25 -9.02 25.40
CA GLU A 294 8.39 -8.96 26.32
C GLU A 294 9.62 -8.27 25.71
N ASN A 295 9.69 -8.23 24.39
CA ASN A 295 10.75 -7.57 23.62
C ASN A 295 10.26 -6.28 22.94
N GLY A 296 9.21 -5.64 23.44
CA GLY A 296 8.67 -4.40 22.89
C GLY A 296 8.10 -4.54 21.47
N LYS A 297 7.70 -5.76 21.05
CA LYS A 297 7.09 -6.08 19.77
C LYS A 297 5.65 -6.55 19.98
N SER A 298 4.81 -6.51 18.94
CA SER A 298 3.37 -6.78 19.04
C SER A 298 2.70 -5.89 20.10
N VAL A 299 3.06 -4.63 20.14
CA VAL A 299 2.61 -3.59 21.09
C VAL A 299 2.24 -2.32 20.36
N PHE A 300 1.31 -1.56 20.92
CA PHE A 300 0.97 -0.24 20.41
C PHE A 300 2.04 0.76 20.79
N VAL A 301 2.34 1.63 19.83
CA VAL A 301 3.42 2.62 19.91
C VAL A 301 2.90 4.01 19.54
N ASN A 302 3.55 5.04 20.06
CA ASN A 302 3.26 6.42 19.71
C ASN A 302 3.91 6.82 18.35
N GLU A 303 3.78 8.07 17.97
CA GLU A 303 4.35 8.63 16.73
C GLU A 303 5.90 8.55 16.64
N HIS A 304 6.57 8.39 17.79
CA HIS A 304 8.01 8.18 17.90
C HIS A 304 8.40 6.70 17.97
N PHE A 305 7.44 5.79 17.75
CA PHE A 305 7.61 4.34 17.85
C PHE A 305 8.02 3.85 19.25
N ILE A 306 7.71 4.62 20.29
CA ILE A 306 7.90 4.23 21.68
C ILE A 306 6.64 3.52 22.14
N PRO A 307 6.75 2.29 22.73
CA PRO A 307 5.60 1.59 23.28
C PRO A 307 4.92 2.41 24.38
N TYR A 308 3.58 2.41 24.38
CA TYR A 308 2.83 2.94 25.53
C TYR A 308 3.11 2.11 26.78
N GLU A 309 3.35 2.75 27.91
CA GLU A 309 3.63 2.07 29.19
C GLU A 309 2.42 1.24 29.65
N ASP A 310 1.22 1.81 29.53
CA ASP A 310 -0.03 1.09 29.77
C ASP A 310 -0.77 0.87 28.45
N GLN A 311 -0.59 -0.32 27.89
CA GLN A 311 -1.24 -0.75 26.64
C GLN A 311 -2.76 -0.83 26.77
N TRP A 312 -3.27 -1.15 27.98
CA TRP A 312 -4.70 -1.28 28.22
C TRP A 312 -5.37 0.06 28.34
N ALA A 313 -4.76 1.01 29.07
CA ALA A 313 -5.22 2.39 29.13
C ALA A 313 -5.27 3.02 27.73
N PHE A 314 -4.24 2.78 26.92
CA PHE A 314 -4.23 3.24 25.53
C PHE A 314 -5.37 2.61 24.72
N LEU A 315 -5.56 1.28 24.79
CA LEU A 315 -6.64 0.61 24.05
C LEU A 315 -8.02 1.08 24.51
N ALA A 316 -8.21 1.33 25.81
CA ALA A 316 -9.46 1.85 26.36
C ALA A 316 -9.77 3.29 25.91
N SER A 317 -8.74 4.07 25.58
CA SER A 317 -8.88 5.45 25.09
C SER A 317 -9.18 5.58 23.60
N LEU A 318 -9.13 4.47 22.85
CA LEU A 318 -9.30 4.50 21.39
C LEU A 318 -10.72 4.91 21.01
N HIS A 319 -10.80 5.91 20.16
CA HIS A 319 -12.06 6.29 19.55
C HIS A 319 -12.42 5.29 18.44
N ARG A 320 -13.69 4.89 18.36
CA ARG A 320 -14.24 4.00 17.34
C ARG A 320 -15.16 4.80 16.41
N MET A 321 -15.02 4.61 15.13
CA MET A 321 -15.83 5.32 14.14
C MET A 321 -17.23 4.74 14.05
N ALA A 322 -18.23 5.59 13.96
CA ALA A 322 -19.56 5.20 13.56
C ALA A 322 -19.61 4.88 12.05
N ARG A 323 -20.55 4.03 11.65
CA ARG A 323 -20.76 3.68 10.24
C ARG A 323 -20.97 4.90 9.35
N ALA A 324 -21.65 5.93 9.84
CA ALA A 324 -21.86 7.17 9.11
C ALA A 324 -20.55 7.93 8.82
N GLU A 325 -19.61 7.92 9.75
CA GLU A 325 -18.28 8.54 9.57
C GLU A 325 -17.46 7.79 8.52
N VAL A 326 -17.46 6.45 8.58
CA VAL A 326 -16.81 5.61 7.54
C VAL A 326 -17.42 5.89 6.18
N GLN A 327 -18.75 5.98 6.10
CA GLN A 327 -19.46 6.29 4.85
C GLN A 327 -19.13 7.69 4.33
N ALA A 328 -18.96 8.67 5.21
CA ALA A 328 -18.61 10.03 4.81
C ALA A 328 -17.23 10.05 4.12
N VAL A 329 -16.22 9.40 4.71
CA VAL A 329 -14.88 9.30 4.10
C VAL A 329 -14.94 8.47 2.81
N ALA A 330 -15.67 7.35 2.78
CA ALA A 330 -15.85 6.53 1.59
C ALA A 330 -16.60 7.25 0.47
N LYS A 331 -17.53 8.16 0.78
CA LYS A 331 -18.22 9.02 -0.23
C LYS A 331 -17.29 10.06 -0.84
N HIS A 332 -16.38 10.63 -0.07
CA HIS A 332 -15.33 11.48 -0.64
C HIS A 332 -14.54 10.72 -1.69
N ALA A 333 -14.26 9.49 -1.41
CA ALA A 333 -13.65 8.58 -2.33
C ALA A 333 -14.45 8.38 -3.63
N LYS A 334 -15.74 8.11 -3.56
CA LYS A 334 -16.63 7.90 -4.73
C LYS A 334 -16.88 9.16 -5.55
N LYS A 335 -17.00 10.33 -4.91
CA LYS A 335 -17.19 11.61 -5.62
C LYS A 335 -15.99 12.00 -6.46
N GLN A 336 -14.85 11.51 -6.08
CA GLN A 336 -13.61 11.79 -6.78
C GLN A 336 -13.32 10.74 -7.86
N ASP A 337 -14.22 9.81 -8.22
CA ASP A 337 -14.13 8.68 -9.20
C ASP A 337 -12.70 8.19 -9.55
N GLU A 338 -11.76 8.49 -8.69
CA GLU A 338 -10.35 8.69 -8.86
C GLU A 338 -9.55 7.74 -8.00
N PHE A 339 -10.26 6.77 -7.41
CA PHE A 339 -9.74 5.91 -6.35
C PHE A 339 -8.36 5.41 -6.60
N LEU A 340 -8.01 5.21 -7.85
CA LEU A 340 -6.74 4.62 -8.19
C LEU A 340 -6.02 5.36 -9.31
N GLY A 341 -6.69 6.25 -10.08
CA GLY A 341 -6.09 6.85 -11.27
C GLY A 341 -5.52 5.82 -12.24
N ILE A 342 -5.98 4.56 -12.13
CA ILE A 342 -5.57 3.41 -12.94
C ILE A 342 -6.66 3.03 -13.90
N ARG A 343 -6.27 2.41 -15.00
CA ARG A 343 -7.19 1.93 -16.02
C ARG A 343 -8.08 0.82 -15.47
N LEU A 344 -9.38 0.96 -15.70
CA LEU A 344 -10.35 -0.10 -15.43
C LEU A 344 -10.43 -1.03 -16.65
N PRO A 345 -10.53 -2.35 -16.45
CA PRO A 345 -10.88 -3.24 -17.54
C PRO A 345 -12.27 -2.87 -18.06
N VAL A 346 -12.44 -2.87 -19.39
CA VAL A 346 -13.75 -2.81 -20.00
C VAL A 346 -14.35 -4.21 -19.85
N THR A 347 -15.43 -4.32 -19.06
CA THR A 347 -16.19 -5.57 -19.01
C THR A 347 -17.05 -5.64 -20.25
N ASP A 348 -16.91 -6.72 -21.02
CA ASP A 348 -17.67 -6.98 -22.25
C ASP A 348 -19.19 -7.08 -22.00
N GLU A 349 -19.61 -7.14 -20.74
CA GLU A 349 -21.00 -7.34 -20.32
C GLU A 349 -21.86 -6.07 -20.41
N ASP A 350 -21.27 -4.88 -20.44
CA ASP A 350 -22.00 -3.60 -20.36
C ASP A 350 -22.23 -2.93 -21.72
N SER A 351 -21.86 -3.55 -22.82
CA SER A 351 -21.94 -2.89 -24.13
C SER A 351 -22.55 -3.77 -25.21
N ASP A 352 -23.67 -3.33 -25.76
CA ASP A 352 -24.23 -3.89 -27.01
C ASP A 352 -23.28 -3.73 -28.22
N ARG A 353 -22.19 -2.97 -28.05
CA ARG A 353 -21.16 -2.71 -29.06
C ARG A 353 -19.76 -2.74 -28.45
N PRO A 354 -19.22 -3.91 -28.06
CA PRO A 354 -17.94 -4.03 -27.40
C PRO A 354 -16.77 -3.49 -28.26
N TRP A 355 -16.90 -3.49 -29.59
CA TRP A 355 -15.92 -2.90 -30.53
C TRP A 355 -15.92 -1.38 -30.56
N ALA A 356 -16.94 -0.72 -30.06
CA ALA A 356 -17.02 0.75 -29.99
C ALA A 356 -16.47 1.30 -28.66
N ALA A 357 -16.26 0.45 -27.67
CA ALA A 357 -15.69 0.82 -26.39
C ALA A 357 -14.16 0.94 -26.51
N PRO A 358 -13.54 2.00 -25.96
CA PRO A 358 -12.08 2.06 -25.90
C PRO A 358 -11.56 0.90 -25.05
N PRO A 359 -10.34 0.36 -25.33
CA PRO A 359 -9.79 -0.81 -24.62
C PRO A 359 -9.60 -0.60 -23.11
N SER A 360 -9.71 0.64 -22.64
CA SER A 360 -9.76 1.00 -21.22
C SER A 360 -10.45 2.35 -21.04
N ARG A 361 -11.22 2.52 -19.94
CA ARG A 361 -11.77 3.82 -19.57
C ARG A 361 -10.68 4.65 -18.91
N LYS A 362 -10.39 5.83 -19.47
CA LYS A 362 -9.57 6.84 -18.78
C LYS A 362 -10.42 7.51 -17.71
N HIS A 363 -9.95 7.48 -16.46
CA HIS A 363 -10.55 8.29 -15.41
C HIS A 363 -10.13 9.75 -15.55
N LYS A 364 -10.95 10.66 -15.01
CA LYS A 364 -10.62 12.07 -14.93
C LYS A 364 -9.38 12.22 -14.03
N GLU A 365 -8.32 12.77 -14.58
CA GLU A 365 -7.03 12.84 -13.94
C GLU A 365 -6.95 14.04 -13.01
N HIS A 366 -6.47 13.84 -11.77
CA HIS A 366 -6.19 14.97 -10.85
C HIS A 366 -4.98 15.76 -11.31
N PRO A 367 -4.99 17.07 -11.08
CA PRO A 367 -3.78 17.86 -11.28
C PRO A 367 -2.68 17.37 -10.33
N VAL A 368 -1.47 17.24 -10.84
CA VAL A 368 -0.29 16.98 -10.01
C VAL A 368 0.02 18.27 -9.25
N ILE A 369 -0.09 18.22 -7.91
CA ILE A 369 0.12 19.38 -7.04
C ILE A 369 1.56 19.36 -6.55
N GLY A 370 2.25 20.49 -6.64
CA GLY A 370 3.61 20.69 -6.14
C GLY A 370 4.58 21.23 -7.19
N PRO A 371 5.83 21.45 -6.84
CA PRO A 371 6.85 21.87 -7.79
C PRO A 371 7.06 20.79 -8.85
N LEU A 372 7.05 21.19 -10.11
CA LEU A 372 7.31 20.32 -11.26
C LEU A 372 8.68 20.66 -11.85
N PRO A 373 9.44 19.67 -12.37
CA PRO A 373 10.66 19.95 -13.10
C PRO A 373 10.35 20.66 -14.41
N GLU A 374 11.23 21.56 -14.84
CA GLU A 374 11.08 22.24 -16.14
C GLU A 374 11.35 21.29 -17.31
N CYS A 375 12.20 20.31 -17.10
CA CYS A 375 12.65 19.35 -18.09
C CYS A 375 12.88 17.97 -17.46
N LEU A 376 12.65 16.91 -18.21
CA LEU A 376 13.00 15.52 -17.84
C LEU A 376 13.81 14.88 -18.95
N ASP A 377 14.94 14.27 -18.57
CA ASP A 377 15.79 13.49 -19.46
C ASP A 377 15.31 12.03 -19.48
N LEU A 378 14.71 11.60 -20.57
CA LEU A 378 14.20 10.25 -20.73
C LEU A 378 15.14 9.43 -21.62
N VAL A 379 15.42 8.19 -21.21
CA VAL A 379 16.18 7.24 -22.02
C VAL A 379 15.28 6.10 -22.46
N ILE A 380 15.16 5.88 -23.76
CA ILE A 380 14.47 4.71 -24.32
C ILE A 380 15.51 3.59 -24.59
N GLY A 381 15.38 2.49 -23.86
CA GLY A 381 16.11 1.25 -24.09
C GLY A 381 15.13 0.09 -24.30
N ASN A 382 15.27 -0.98 -23.51
CA ASN A 382 14.24 -2.02 -23.39
C ASN A 382 12.99 -1.52 -22.67
N GLN A 383 13.11 -0.47 -21.86
CA GLN A 383 12.04 0.30 -21.22
C GLN A 383 12.27 1.80 -21.45
N ILE A 384 11.40 2.64 -20.93
CA ILE A 384 11.60 4.08 -20.79
C ILE A 384 12.13 4.31 -19.37
N TYR A 385 13.33 4.86 -19.27
CA TYR A 385 13.97 5.17 -17.98
C TYR A 385 13.83 6.63 -17.66
N ILE A 386 13.30 6.94 -16.47
CA ILE A 386 13.01 8.28 -15.96
C ILE A 386 13.84 8.49 -14.70
N PRO A 387 14.73 9.51 -14.61
CA PRO A 387 15.52 9.77 -13.41
C PRO A 387 14.65 10.09 -12.21
N LYS A 388 14.86 9.39 -11.08
CA LYS A 388 14.06 9.59 -9.86
C LYS A 388 14.37 10.90 -9.15
N ALA A 389 15.60 11.39 -9.24
CA ALA A 389 16.06 12.58 -8.52
C ALA A 389 15.24 13.84 -8.87
N GLU A 390 14.66 13.88 -10.06
CA GLU A 390 13.86 15.01 -10.56
C GLU A 390 12.36 14.83 -10.32
N LEU A 391 11.94 13.64 -9.87
CA LEU A 391 10.54 13.32 -9.67
C LEU A 391 10.07 13.68 -8.26
N THR A 392 9.17 14.64 -8.16
CA THR A 392 8.42 14.85 -6.92
C THR A 392 7.50 13.65 -6.63
N PRO A 393 7.18 13.36 -5.35
CA PRO A 393 6.32 12.23 -5.00
C PRO A 393 4.98 12.19 -5.75
N PRO A 394 4.24 13.33 -5.93
CA PRO A 394 3.00 13.33 -6.71
C PRO A 394 3.22 12.96 -8.18
N LEU A 395 4.29 13.50 -8.81
CA LEU A 395 4.62 13.19 -10.20
C LEU A 395 5.02 11.72 -10.36
N ARG A 396 5.89 11.21 -9.49
CA ARG A 396 6.30 9.80 -9.49
C ARG A 396 5.11 8.86 -9.34
N ASN A 397 4.22 9.13 -8.38
CA ASN A 397 3.00 8.35 -8.19
C ASN A 397 2.12 8.37 -9.45
N ARG A 398 2.02 9.53 -10.10
CA ARG A 398 1.26 9.70 -11.33
C ARG A 398 1.82 8.87 -12.49
N LEU A 399 3.15 8.86 -12.64
CA LEU A 399 3.84 8.08 -13.66
C LEU A 399 3.65 6.56 -13.44
N ILE A 400 3.78 6.10 -12.19
CA ILE A 400 3.56 4.68 -11.85
C ILE A 400 2.13 4.25 -12.20
N ARG A 401 1.14 5.10 -11.91
CA ARG A 401 -0.28 4.81 -12.20
C ARG A 401 -0.60 4.81 -13.69
N LEU A 402 0.14 5.56 -14.49
CA LEU A 402 -0.02 5.56 -15.95
C LEU A 402 0.24 4.17 -16.55
N ALA A 403 1.21 3.43 -16.00
CA ALA A 403 1.55 2.07 -16.41
C ALA A 403 0.97 1.00 -15.46
N ALA A 404 -0.15 1.27 -14.81
CA ALA A 404 -0.83 0.34 -13.93
C ALA A 404 -2.29 0.13 -14.35
N PHE A 405 -2.82 -1.07 -14.06
CA PHE A 405 -4.21 -1.39 -14.34
C PHE A 405 -4.79 -2.34 -13.30
N GLN A 406 -6.10 -2.36 -13.18
CA GLN A 406 -6.81 -3.31 -12.33
C GLN A 406 -6.65 -4.73 -12.87
N ASN A 407 -6.30 -5.67 -11.99
CA ASN A 407 -6.12 -7.07 -12.37
C ASN A 407 -7.50 -7.74 -12.66
N PRO A 408 -7.81 -8.08 -13.92
CA PRO A 408 -9.08 -8.72 -14.25
C PRO A 408 -9.31 -10.03 -13.50
N ASP A 409 -8.26 -10.83 -13.31
CA ASP A 409 -8.33 -12.12 -12.61
C ASP A 409 -8.73 -11.97 -11.14
N PHE A 410 -8.30 -10.88 -10.49
CA PHE A 410 -8.70 -10.58 -9.12
C PHE A 410 -10.20 -10.27 -9.06
N TYR A 411 -10.66 -9.33 -9.88
CA TYR A 411 -12.06 -8.89 -9.84
C TYR A 411 -13.02 -9.96 -10.32
N GLN A 412 -12.64 -10.75 -11.32
CA GLN A 412 -13.41 -11.91 -11.77
C GLN A 412 -13.53 -12.96 -10.67
N ALA A 413 -12.43 -13.31 -10.00
CA ALA A 413 -12.44 -14.25 -8.89
C ALA A 413 -13.31 -13.73 -7.73
N GLN A 414 -13.21 -12.43 -7.40
CA GLN A 414 -14.02 -11.80 -6.37
C GLN A 414 -15.51 -11.85 -6.73
N GLY A 415 -15.89 -11.51 -7.97
CA GLY A 415 -17.27 -11.57 -8.45
C GLY A 415 -17.86 -12.98 -8.43
N MET A 416 -17.07 -13.98 -8.77
CA MET A 416 -17.45 -15.41 -8.70
C MET A 416 -17.41 -15.97 -7.27
N ARG A 417 -17.03 -15.19 -6.27
CA ARG A 417 -16.80 -15.64 -4.88
C ARG A 417 -15.78 -16.78 -4.78
N LEU A 418 -14.73 -16.68 -5.57
CA LEU A 418 -13.57 -17.56 -5.53
C LEU A 418 -12.44 -16.91 -4.71
N SER A 419 -11.45 -17.72 -4.33
CA SER A 419 -10.27 -17.21 -3.62
C SER A 419 -9.46 -16.27 -4.50
N THR A 420 -9.11 -15.10 -3.97
CA THR A 420 -8.23 -14.11 -4.60
C THR A 420 -6.77 -14.25 -4.13
N TYR A 421 -6.47 -15.32 -3.38
CA TYR A 421 -5.11 -15.57 -2.87
C TYR A 421 -4.08 -15.64 -4.01
N GLY A 422 -2.98 -14.91 -3.84
CA GLY A 422 -1.92 -14.82 -4.84
C GLY A 422 -2.25 -13.98 -6.09
N LYS A 423 -3.41 -13.31 -6.13
CA LYS A 423 -3.80 -12.41 -7.20
C LYS A 423 -3.73 -10.97 -6.66
N PRO A 424 -2.78 -10.14 -7.12
CA PRO A 424 -2.75 -8.74 -6.73
C PRO A 424 -3.97 -8.01 -7.31
N ARG A 425 -4.48 -7.02 -6.59
CA ARG A 425 -5.60 -6.18 -7.02
C ARG A 425 -5.25 -5.31 -8.22
N ILE A 426 -4.01 -4.83 -8.23
CA ILE A 426 -3.46 -3.93 -9.25
C ILE A 426 -2.20 -4.55 -9.81
N ILE A 427 -2.06 -4.50 -11.13
CA ILE A 427 -0.83 -4.85 -11.82
C ILE A 427 -0.12 -3.55 -12.16
N SER A 428 1.09 -3.36 -11.62
CA SER A 428 2.01 -2.29 -12.00
C SER A 428 3.00 -2.85 -13.00
N CYS A 429 3.15 -2.16 -14.12
CA CYS A 429 4.14 -2.49 -15.14
C CYS A 429 5.41 -1.62 -15.04
N CYS A 430 5.47 -0.71 -14.04
CA CYS A 430 6.69 0.03 -13.74
C CYS A 430 7.63 -0.83 -12.90
N GLU A 431 8.92 -0.69 -13.17
CA GLU A 431 10.01 -1.28 -12.39
C GLU A 431 10.77 -0.18 -11.63
N ASP A 432 11.11 -0.47 -10.38
CA ASP A 432 11.78 0.49 -9.49
C ASP A 432 13.28 0.19 -9.42
N PHE A 433 14.08 0.88 -10.25
CA PHE A 433 15.55 0.82 -10.21
C PHE A 433 16.13 1.80 -9.19
N PRO A 434 17.36 1.63 -8.70
CA PRO A 434 17.93 2.52 -7.70
C PRO A 434 17.87 4.01 -8.06
N GLN A 435 18.18 4.37 -9.30
CA GLN A 435 18.24 5.77 -9.78
C GLN A 435 17.13 6.13 -10.77
N HIS A 436 16.39 5.16 -11.31
CA HIS A 436 15.42 5.38 -12.37
C HIS A 436 14.10 4.66 -12.08
N LEU A 437 13.03 5.20 -12.61
CA LEU A 437 11.76 4.52 -12.79
C LEU A 437 11.74 3.96 -14.21
N GLY A 438 11.62 2.64 -14.35
CA GLY A 438 11.45 1.96 -15.63
C GLY A 438 9.98 1.85 -15.99
N MET A 439 9.60 2.26 -17.19
CA MET A 439 8.24 2.19 -17.71
C MET A 439 8.20 1.44 -19.03
N PRO A 440 7.15 0.63 -19.32
CA PRO A 440 7.02 -0.04 -20.61
C PRO A 440 7.05 0.94 -21.79
N ARG A 441 7.76 0.59 -22.87
CA ARG A 441 7.87 1.43 -24.08
C ARG A 441 6.52 1.78 -24.70
N GLY A 442 5.52 0.90 -24.56
CA GLY A 442 4.17 1.16 -25.05
C GLY A 442 3.47 2.37 -24.42
N CYS A 443 3.98 2.86 -23.28
CA CYS A 443 3.42 4.02 -22.60
C CYS A 443 3.99 5.36 -23.09
N ILE A 444 4.89 5.39 -24.09
CA ILE A 444 5.59 6.64 -24.49
C ILE A 444 4.64 7.73 -24.94
N ASP A 445 3.62 7.40 -25.70
CA ASP A 445 2.70 8.42 -26.25
C ASP A 445 1.85 9.05 -25.12
N GLU A 446 1.42 8.24 -24.15
CA GLU A 446 0.66 8.71 -22.98
C GLU A 446 1.55 9.46 -21.99
N LEU A 447 2.79 8.99 -21.80
CA LEU A 447 3.80 9.69 -21.01
C LEU A 447 4.07 11.09 -21.60
N THR A 448 4.30 11.17 -22.90
CA THR A 448 4.52 12.44 -23.61
C THR A 448 3.32 13.37 -23.44
N ALA A 449 2.10 12.88 -23.69
CA ALA A 449 0.89 13.67 -23.51
C ALA A 449 0.69 14.17 -22.06
N LEU A 450 1.02 13.34 -21.06
CA LEU A 450 0.97 13.72 -19.66
C LEU A 450 1.99 14.84 -19.36
N LEU A 451 3.26 14.66 -19.73
CA LEU A 451 4.32 15.63 -19.46
C LEU A 451 4.07 16.96 -20.17
N GLU A 452 3.59 16.94 -21.42
CA GLU A 452 3.16 18.12 -22.17
C GLU A 452 2.01 18.85 -21.45
N SER A 453 1.01 18.11 -20.95
CA SER A 453 -0.10 18.70 -20.19
C SER A 453 0.34 19.40 -18.91
N LEU A 454 1.45 18.96 -18.33
CA LEU A 454 2.11 19.51 -17.15
C LEU A 454 3.16 20.58 -17.49
N GLN A 455 3.34 20.90 -18.78
CA GLN A 455 4.32 21.86 -19.31
C GLN A 455 5.78 21.47 -18.99
N ILE A 456 6.05 20.17 -18.86
CA ILE A 456 7.39 19.62 -18.63
C ILE A 456 8.01 19.32 -19.99
N LYS A 457 9.18 19.88 -20.28
CA LYS A 457 9.95 19.59 -21.49
C LYS A 457 10.56 18.18 -21.40
N ILE A 458 10.65 17.51 -22.55
CA ILE A 458 11.20 16.14 -22.63
C ILE A 458 12.46 16.18 -23.50
N ASN A 459 13.57 15.76 -22.93
CA ASN A 459 14.78 15.40 -23.68
C ASN A 459 14.81 13.88 -23.82
N LEU A 460 14.65 13.38 -25.03
CA LEU A 460 14.55 11.95 -25.30
C LEU A 460 15.83 11.44 -25.95
N THR A 461 16.52 10.52 -25.27
CA THR A 461 17.69 9.81 -25.81
C THR A 461 17.27 8.39 -26.20
N ASP A 462 17.55 7.99 -27.42
CA ASP A 462 17.22 6.64 -27.94
C ASP A 462 18.46 5.74 -27.86
N GLU A 463 18.49 4.89 -26.84
CA GLU A 463 19.54 3.88 -26.60
C GLU A 463 19.05 2.46 -26.90
N ARG A 464 18.10 2.33 -27.81
CA ARG A 464 17.58 1.01 -28.19
C ARG A 464 18.63 0.23 -28.95
N PHE A 465 18.83 -1.01 -28.52
CA PHE A 465 19.69 -1.93 -29.27
C PHE A 465 19.06 -2.25 -30.63
N ALA A 466 19.78 -1.92 -31.70
CA ALA A 466 19.27 -2.10 -33.07
C ALA A 466 19.08 -3.57 -33.46
N GLY A 467 19.67 -4.50 -32.70
CA GLY A 467 19.67 -5.92 -33.01
C GLY A 467 20.68 -6.27 -34.10
N THR A 468 20.85 -7.57 -34.31
CA THR A 468 21.63 -8.10 -35.41
C THR A 468 20.67 -8.56 -36.50
N ARG A 469 20.92 -8.16 -37.74
CA ARG A 469 20.10 -8.62 -38.86
C ARG A 469 20.25 -10.14 -38.99
N LEU A 470 19.14 -10.84 -38.84
CA LEU A 470 19.07 -12.28 -39.04
C LEU A 470 18.55 -12.57 -40.46
N ASP A 471 19.24 -13.38 -41.19
CA ASP A 471 18.76 -13.89 -42.48
C ASP A 471 17.99 -15.19 -42.22
N VAL A 472 16.72 -15.04 -41.91
CA VAL A 472 15.83 -16.17 -41.61
C VAL A 472 14.68 -16.18 -42.59
N GLN A 473 14.33 -17.39 -43.07
CA GLN A 473 13.18 -17.63 -43.93
C GLN A 473 12.16 -18.49 -43.19
N PHE A 474 10.90 -18.06 -43.22
CA PHE A 474 9.82 -18.88 -42.71
C PHE A 474 9.58 -20.09 -43.63
N GLN A 475 9.85 -21.28 -43.10
CA GLN A 475 9.58 -22.53 -43.80
C GLN A 475 8.23 -23.08 -43.38
N GLY A 476 7.18 -22.68 -44.08
CA GLY A 476 5.82 -23.15 -43.82
C GLY A 476 4.76 -22.33 -44.56
N ALA A 477 3.54 -22.84 -44.60
CA ALA A 477 2.40 -22.10 -45.13
C ALA A 477 1.58 -21.53 -44.00
N LEU A 478 1.47 -20.21 -43.93
CA LEU A 478 0.54 -19.55 -43.02
C LEU A 478 -0.89 -19.78 -43.53
N ARG A 479 -1.81 -20.09 -42.60
CA ARG A 479 -3.24 -20.10 -42.94
C ARG A 479 -3.66 -18.69 -43.36
N GLY A 480 -4.62 -18.58 -44.31
CA GLY A 480 -5.04 -17.31 -44.90
C GLY A 480 -5.34 -16.20 -43.92
N GLU A 481 -5.87 -16.55 -42.72
CA GLU A 481 -6.13 -15.62 -41.61
C GLU A 481 -4.85 -15.10 -40.93
N HIS A 482 -3.74 -15.84 -41.03
CA HIS A 482 -2.45 -15.51 -40.40
C HIS A 482 -1.45 -14.85 -41.33
N SER A 483 -1.77 -14.77 -42.63
CA SER A 483 -0.86 -14.18 -43.63
C SER A 483 -0.80 -12.65 -43.59
N LYS A 484 -1.88 -11.98 -43.15
CA LYS A 484 -1.94 -10.51 -43.07
C LYS A 484 -1.21 -9.91 -41.87
N PRO A 485 -1.34 -10.45 -40.63
CA PRO A 485 -0.68 -9.91 -39.45
C PRO A 485 0.85 -9.77 -39.56
N PRO A 486 1.61 -10.75 -40.07
CA PRO A 486 3.06 -10.61 -40.16
C PRO A 486 3.51 -9.44 -41.01
N THR A 487 2.80 -9.16 -42.13
CA THR A 487 3.11 -8.02 -43.00
C THR A 487 2.82 -6.68 -42.34
N ALA A 488 1.75 -6.61 -41.56
CA ALA A 488 1.42 -5.42 -40.78
C ALA A 488 2.46 -5.20 -39.65
N CYS A 489 2.86 -6.23 -38.92
CA CYS A 489 3.87 -6.16 -37.86
C CYS A 489 5.24 -5.71 -38.36
N CYS A 490 5.66 -6.14 -39.59
CA CYS A 490 6.92 -5.69 -40.15
C CYS A 490 6.97 -4.18 -40.42
N ASN A 491 5.83 -3.54 -40.62
CA ASN A 491 5.72 -2.11 -40.89
C ASN A 491 5.49 -1.25 -39.63
N MET A 492 5.18 -1.87 -38.52
CA MET A 492 4.87 -1.16 -37.26
C MET A 492 5.99 -1.36 -36.22
N LYS A 493 6.62 -0.27 -35.81
CA LYS A 493 7.72 -0.30 -34.86
C LYS A 493 7.27 -0.66 -33.40
N ARG A 494 5.97 -0.84 -33.10
CA ARG A 494 5.44 -0.92 -31.75
C ARG A 494 4.27 -1.88 -31.51
N GLU A 495 3.78 -2.64 -32.49
CA GLU A 495 2.61 -3.48 -32.29
C GLU A 495 2.93 -4.99 -32.26
N CYS A 496 2.29 -5.65 -31.31
CA CYS A 496 2.21 -7.10 -31.25
C CYS A 496 0.81 -7.51 -31.72
N SER A 497 0.65 -8.14 -32.85
CA SER A 497 -0.65 -8.62 -33.30
C SER A 497 -0.98 -9.96 -32.65
N GLN A 498 -2.11 -10.03 -31.96
CA GLN A 498 -2.63 -11.26 -31.39
C GLN A 498 -3.79 -11.78 -32.25
N PRO A 499 -3.60 -12.86 -33.04
CA PRO A 499 -4.73 -13.48 -33.73
C PRO A 499 -5.63 -14.20 -32.74
N ARG A 500 -6.93 -13.87 -32.74
CA ARG A 500 -7.94 -14.60 -31.95
C ARG A 500 -8.09 -16.00 -32.53
N GLN A 501 -7.89 -17.02 -31.71
CA GLN A 501 -8.27 -18.39 -32.08
C GLN A 501 -9.74 -18.64 -31.83
N PRO A 502 -10.46 -19.38 -32.66
CA PRO A 502 -11.86 -19.76 -32.47
C PRO A 502 -12.11 -20.58 -31.19
N SER A 503 -11.06 -21.15 -30.59
CA SER A 503 -11.11 -21.99 -29.39
C SER A 503 -10.83 -21.28 -28.08
N GLY A 504 -10.66 -19.95 -28.08
CA GLY A 504 -10.44 -19.15 -26.84
C GLY A 504 -9.08 -19.36 -26.15
N LYS A 505 -8.14 -20.10 -26.72
CA LYS A 505 -6.78 -20.23 -26.19
C LYS A 505 -5.81 -19.31 -26.95
N PRO A 506 -5.07 -18.42 -26.24
CA PRO A 506 -4.08 -17.58 -26.87
C PRO A 506 -2.88 -18.42 -27.34
N SER A 507 -2.54 -18.34 -28.63
CA SER A 507 -1.24 -18.80 -29.11
C SER A 507 -0.31 -17.61 -29.25
N TRP A 508 0.76 -17.60 -28.51
CA TRP A 508 1.82 -16.60 -28.59
C TRP A 508 2.71 -16.92 -29.81
N LEU A 509 2.75 -16.04 -30.78
CA LEU A 509 3.83 -15.99 -31.77
C LEU A 509 4.77 -14.85 -31.29
N LEU A 510 5.91 -15.24 -30.75
CA LEU A 510 7.08 -14.36 -30.63
C LEU A 510 7.71 -14.25 -32.05
N ILE A 511 7.67 -13.05 -32.61
CA ILE A 511 8.49 -12.65 -33.75
C ILE A 511 9.68 -11.86 -33.21
#